data_863af7730a28f68b3d2f1501b1cd424e
#
_entry.id   863af7730a28f68b3d2f1501b1cd424e
#
_cell.length_a   1.000
_cell.length_b   1.000
_cell.length_c   1.000
_cell.angle_alpha   90.00
_cell.angle_beta   90.00
_cell.angle_gamma   90.00
#
_symmetry.space_group_name_H-M   'P 1'
#
loop_
_entity.id
_entity.type
_entity.pdbx_description
1 polymer ?
#
loop_
_entity_poly.entity_id
_entity_poly.type
_entity_poly.pdbx_seq_one_letter_code
_entity_poly.pdbx_strand_id
1 'polypeptide(L)'
;QVAWVVENMYFNVFLYKMFHATPSAISLMVTASAVAAAVTTIFIGALSDKIGKRKLFICGGYILWGISICSFALLRTDYLGKLFPAAASAASVGVSLTIILDCVMTFFGSTANDAAFNAWLTDSVDGDNRGAAEGINAMMPLVSILVVFGGFMFFDLNKASSWSLIYTI
;
A
#
# COMPACT_ATOMS: atom_id res chain seq x y z
N GLN A 1 -3.38 -5.00 8.07
CA GLN A 1 -4.67 -4.70 7.41
C GLN A 1 -4.98 -3.19 7.43
N VAL A 2 -4.71 -2.47 8.53
CA VAL A 2 -4.95 -1.01 8.58
C VAL A 2 -4.19 -0.27 7.47
N ALA A 3 -2.88 -0.53 7.31
CA ALA A 3 -2.08 0.06 6.25
C ALA A 3 -2.60 -0.30 4.85
N TRP A 4 -3.06 -1.53 4.65
CA TRP A 4 -3.70 -1.97 3.40
C TRP A 4 -4.97 -1.18 3.08
N VAL A 5 -5.81 -0.87 4.09
CA VAL A 5 -7.01 -0.05 3.90
C VAL A 5 -6.63 1.39 3.52
N VAL A 6 -5.60 1.95 4.17
CA VAL A 6 -5.09 3.29 3.82
C VAL A 6 -4.59 3.30 2.38
N GLU A 7 -3.80 2.32 1.99
CA GLU A 7 -3.31 2.15 0.61
C GLU A 7 -4.47 2.11 -0.39
N ASN A 8 -5.38 1.17 -0.24
CA ASN A 8 -6.40 0.91 -1.26
C ASN A 8 -7.51 1.97 -1.33
N MET A 9 -7.80 2.66 -0.23
CA MET A 9 -8.89 3.63 -0.19
C MET A 9 -8.42 5.08 -0.24
N TYR A 10 -7.37 5.41 0.50
CA TYR A 10 -6.96 6.81 0.65
C TYR A 10 -5.99 7.28 -0.43
N PHE A 11 -5.22 6.40 -1.10
CA PHE A 11 -4.33 6.83 -2.18
C PHE A 11 -5.08 7.37 -3.40
N ASN A 12 -6.22 6.78 -3.73
CA ASN A 12 -7.09 7.32 -4.78
C ASN A 12 -7.57 8.74 -4.42
N VAL A 13 -7.97 8.93 -3.16
CA VAL A 13 -8.42 10.23 -2.65
C VAL A 13 -7.25 11.22 -2.59
N PHE A 14 -6.07 10.77 -2.15
CA PHE A 14 -4.85 11.58 -2.12
C PHE A 14 -4.49 12.09 -3.52
N LEU A 15 -4.45 11.21 -4.50
CA LEU A 15 -4.12 11.56 -5.88
C LEU A 15 -5.10 12.58 -6.47
N TYR A 16 -6.39 12.39 -6.19
CA TYR A 16 -7.42 13.33 -6.62
C TYR A 16 -7.33 14.68 -5.90
N LYS A 17 -7.21 14.68 -4.57
CA LYS A 17 -7.25 15.90 -3.75
C LYS A 17 -5.97 16.72 -3.85
N MET A 18 -4.80 16.08 -3.89
CA MET A 18 -3.50 16.78 -3.86
C MET A 18 -2.97 17.14 -5.23
N PHE A 19 -3.25 16.35 -6.25
CA PHE A 19 -2.70 16.55 -7.59
C PHE A 19 -3.77 16.77 -8.67
N HIS A 20 -5.07 16.79 -8.30
CA HIS A 20 -6.20 16.92 -9.25
C HIS A 20 -6.11 15.91 -10.41
N ALA A 21 -5.68 14.69 -10.09
CA ALA A 21 -5.48 13.64 -11.08
C ALA A 21 -6.77 13.30 -11.82
N THR A 22 -6.61 13.02 -13.10
CA THR A 22 -7.74 12.57 -13.94
C THR A 22 -8.18 11.15 -13.55
N PRO A 23 -9.45 10.78 -13.77
CA PRO A 23 -9.92 9.41 -13.54
C PRO A 23 -9.08 8.35 -14.26
N SER A 24 -8.56 8.67 -15.46
CA SER A 24 -7.66 7.78 -16.21
C SER A 24 -6.32 7.55 -15.50
N ALA A 25 -5.74 8.56 -14.84
CA ALA A 25 -4.51 8.40 -14.09
C ALA A 25 -4.72 7.54 -12.83
N ILE A 26 -5.86 7.71 -12.14
CA ILE A 26 -6.24 6.88 -11.00
C ILE A 26 -6.45 5.42 -11.45
N SER A 27 -7.15 5.21 -12.55
CA SER A 27 -7.36 3.88 -13.13
C SER A 27 -6.04 3.22 -13.54
N LEU A 28 -5.10 3.99 -14.10
CA LEU A 28 -3.76 3.51 -14.44
C LEU A 28 -2.99 3.08 -13.19
N MET A 29 -3.03 3.87 -12.11
CA MET A 29 -2.41 3.52 -10.83
C MET A 29 -2.93 2.18 -10.32
N VAL A 30 -4.25 2.05 -10.17
CA VAL A 30 -4.89 0.82 -9.66
C VAL A 30 -4.55 -0.39 -10.53
N THR A 31 -4.55 -0.22 -11.85
CA THR A 31 -4.22 -1.32 -12.78
C THR A 31 -2.75 -1.72 -12.67
N ALA A 32 -1.84 -0.75 -12.63
CA ALA A 32 -0.41 -1.00 -12.50
C ALA A 32 -0.08 -1.73 -11.18
N SER A 33 -0.68 -1.29 -10.07
CA SER A 33 -0.52 -1.92 -8.76
C SER A 33 -1.08 -3.34 -8.74
N ALA A 34 -2.25 -3.57 -9.34
CA ALA A 34 -2.82 -4.91 -9.44
C ALA A 34 -1.92 -5.88 -10.22
N VAL A 35 -1.32 -5.42 -11.33
CA VAL A 35 -0.35 -6.20 -12.09
C VAL A 35 0.92 -6.45 -11.26
N ALA A 36 1.44 -5.43 -10.58
CA ALA A 36 2.59 -5.57 -9.71
C ALA A 36 2.32 -6.59 -8.59
N ALA A 37 1.15 -6.54 -7.94
CA ALA A 37 0.74 -7.50 -6.91
C ALA A 37 0.71 -8.93 -7.45
N ALA A 38 0.05 -9.15 -8.59
CA ALA A 38 -0.08 -10.47 -9.19
C ALA A 38 1.29 -11.08 -9.55
N VAL A 39 2.13 -10.30 -10.22
CA VAL A 39 3.48 -10.72 -10.61
C VAL A 39 4.33 -11.02 -9.36
N THR A 40 4.29 -10.14 -8.37
CA THR A 40 5.03 -10.32 -7.11
C THR A 40 4.59 -11.58 -6.38
N THR A 41 3.29 -11.80 -6.24
CA THR A 41 2.76 -12.96 -5.52
C THR A 41 3.23 -14.27 -6.15
N ILE A 42 3.23 -14.37 -7.48
CA ILE A 42 3.68 -15.58 -8.19
C ILE A 42 5.20 -15.78 -8.00
N PHE A 43 6.01 -14.76 -8.29
CA PHE A 43 7.47 -14.92 -8.27
C PHE A 43 8.04 -15.03 -6.85
N ILE A 44 7.58 -14.19 -5.94
CA ILE A 44 8.06 -14.19 -4.56
C ILE A 44 7.47 -15.38 -3.78
N GLY A 45 6.25 -15.80 -4.08
CA GLY A 45 5.68 -17.03 -3.54
C GLY A 45 6.57 -18.22 -3.85
N ALA A 46 6.87 -18.46 -5.12
CA ALA A 46 7.76 -19.54 -5.55
C ALA A 46 9.19 -19.41 -4.94
N LEU A 47 9.71 -18.18 -4.84
CA LEU A 47 11.02 -17.93 -4.24
C LEU A 47 11.03 -18.21 -2.74
N SER A 48 10.00 -17.77 -2.01
CA SER A 48 9.89 -17.98 -0.56
C SER A 48 9.76 -19.46 -0.21
N ASP A 49 9.04 -20.22 -1.03
CA ASP A 49 8.92 -21.68 -0.90
C ASP A 49 10.26 -22.38 -1.15
N LYS A 50 10.98 -21.98 -2.19
CA LYS A 50 12.30 -22.53 -2.52
C LYS A 50 13.33 -22.26 -1.43
N ILE A 51 13.32 -21.08 -0.82
CA ILE A 51 14.27 -20.69 0.24
C ILE A 51 13.86 -21.27 1.60
N GLY A 52 12.57 -21.54 1.83
CA GLY A 52 12.03 -22.08 3.07
C GLY A 52 12.08 -21.13 4.28
N LYS A 53 12.42 -19.86 4.07
CA LYS A 53 12.55 -18.84 5.13
C LYS A 53 11.45 -17.77 5.03
N ARG A 54 10.19 -18.19 5.07
CA ARG A 54 9.03 -17.29 4.91
C ARG A 54 9.05 -16.09 5.85
N LYS A 55 9.47 -16.29 7.11
CA LYS A 55 9.57 -15.20 8.11
C LYS A 55 10.45 -14.03 7.66
N LEU A 56 11.52 -14.30 6.88
CA LEU A 56 12.40 -13.26 6.37
C LEU A 56 11.67 -12.38 5.33
N PHE A 57 10.88 -12.99 4.45
CA PHE A 57 10.05 -12.27 3.48
C PHE A 57 8.93 -11.47 4.16
N ILE A 58 8.31 -12.03 5.20
CA ILE A 58 7.28 -11.35 5.98
C ILE A 58 7.88 -10.12 6.67
N CYS A 59 8.92 -10.30 7.50
CA CYS A 59 9.50 -9.20 8.26
C CYS A 59 10.13 -8.14 7.35
N GLY A 60 10.95 -8.56 6.38
CA GLY A 60 11.60 -7.65 5.44
C GLY A 60 10.59 -6.91 4.56
N GLY A 61 9.59 -7.61 4.06
CA GLY A 61 8.53 -7.02 3.23
C GLY A 61 7.70 -5.99 4.00
N TYR A 62 7.26 -6.28 5.24
CA TYR A 62 6.52 -5.31 6.04
C TYR A 62 7.35 -4.08 6.44
N ILE A 63 8.63 -4.24 6.75
CA ILE A 63 9.51 -3.09 7.05
C ILE A 63 9.65 -2.20 5.81
N LEU A 64 9.96 -2.78 4.66
CA LEU A 64 10.11 -2.03 3.40
C LEU A 64 8.80 -1.43 2.92
N TRP A 65 7.67 -2.12 3.13
CA TRP A 65 6.35 -1.59 2.88
C TRP A 65 6.04 -0.36 3.74
N GLY A 66 6.30 -0.44 5.06
CA GLY A 66 6.15 0.70 5.97
C GLY A 66 7.02 1.91 5.55
N ILE A 67 8.28 1.68 5.18
CA ILE A 67 9.17 2.74 4.69
C ILE A 67 8.61 3.36 3.40
N SER A 68 8.10 2.54 2.47
CA SER A 68 7.52 3.05 1.23
C SER A 68 6.25 3.87 1.48
N ILE A 69 5.38 3.48 2.41
CA ILE A 69 4.22 4.27 2.83
C ILE A 69 4.66 5.63 3.39
N CYS A 70 5.64 5.66 4.29
CA CYS A 70 6.16 6.91 4.84
C CYS A 70 6.72 7.84 3.74
N SER A 71 7.22 7.30 2.63
CA SER A 71 7.73 8.10 1.52
C SER A 71 6.65 8.95 0.85
N PHE A 72 5.37 8.55 0.92
CA PHE A 72 4.26 9.36 0.41
C PHE A 72 4.05 10.66 1.20
N ALA A 73 4.46 10.71 2.46
CA ALA A 73 4.43 11.94 3.25
C ALA A 73 5.30 13.08 2.64
N LEU A 74 6.28 12.71 1.81
CA LEU A 74 7.16 13.64 1.10
C LEU A 74 6.58 14.11 -0.24
N LEU A 75 5.53 13.47 -0.76
CA LEU A 75 4.88 13.84 -2.02
C LEU A 75 3.95 15.04 -1.83
N ARG A 76 4.55 16.22 -1.70
CA ARG A 76 3.84 17.50 -1.57
C ARG A 76 4.19 18.38 -2.76
N THR A 77 3.20 19.07 -3.30
CA THR A 77 3.38 20.02 -4.42
C THR A 77 4.47 21.06 -4.15
N ASP A 78 4.56 21.54 -2.89
CA ASP A 78 5.57 22.51 -2.46
C ASP A 78 7.01 21.98 -2.58
N TYR A 79 7.22 20.72 -2.23
CA TYR A 79 8.53 20.07 -2.35
C TYR A 79 8.84 19.70 -3.79
N LEU A 80 7.85 19.17 -4.52
CA LEU A 80 8.02 18.76 -5.91
C LEU A 80 8.33 19.95 -6.83
N GLY A 81 7.68 21.10 -6.62
CA GLY A 81 7.98 22.33 -7.36
C GLY A 81 9.40 22.84 -7.14
N LYS A 82 9.98 22.63 -5.94
CA LYS A 82 11.38 22.98 -5.65
C LYS A 82 12.37 21.98 -6.23
N LEU A 83 12.00 20.69 -6.21
CA LEU A 83 12.87 19.60 -6.67
C LEU A 83 12.92 19.50 -8.19
N PHE A 84 11.81 19.84 -8.85
CA PHE A 84 11.64 19.77 -10.31
C PHE A 84 11.19 21.10 -10.91
N PRO A 85 12.02 22.18 -10.80
CA PRO A 85 11.64 23.51 -11.25
C PRO A 85 11.43 23.61 -12.78
N ALA A 86 12.00 22.67 -13.54
CA ALA A 86 11.87 22.60 -15.00
C ALA A 86 10.65 21.78 -15.46
N ALA A 87 9.89 21.16 -14.54
CA ALA A 87 8.70 20.40 -14.91
C ALA A 87 7.57 21.34 -15.32
N ALA A 88 6.87 20.99 -16.40
CA ALA A 88 5.73 21.76 -16.93
C ALA A 88 4.60 21.90 -15.88
N SER A 89 4.51 20.95 -14.94
CA SER A 89 3.57 20.97 -13.82
C SER A 89 4.08 20.10 -12.68
N ALA A 90 4.20 20.65 -11.48
CA ALA A 90 4.51 19.88 -10.27
C ALA A 90 3.42 18.80 -9.99
N ALA A 91 2.18 19.05 -10.39
CA ALA A 91 1.09 18.09 -10.25
C ALA A 91 1.29 16.85 -11.15
N SER A 92 1.72 17.00 -12.40
CA SER A 92 1.96 15.86 -13.29
C SER A 92 3.13 15.00 -12.82
N VAL A 93 4.19 15.62 -12.29
CA VAL A 93 5.29 14.90 -11.64
C VAL A 93 4.80 14.15 -10.40
N GLY A 94 3.96 14.80 -9.58
CA GLY A 94 3.35 14.19 -8.41
C GLY A 94 2.53 12.96 -8.74
N VAL A 95 1.69 13.02 -9.77
CA VAL A 95 0.91 11.88 -10.26
C VAL A 95 1.82 10.72 -10.68
N SER A 96 2.84 11.00 -11.50
CA SER A 96 3.76 9.96 -11.99
C SER A 96 4.56 9.31 -10.85
N LEU A 97 5.07 10.12 -9.92
CA LEU A 97 5.79 9.60 -8.74
C LEU A 97 4.89 8.78 -7.82
N THR A 98 3.63 9.21 -7.63
CA THR A 98 2.66 8.45 -6.84
C THR A 98 2.42 7.08 -7.46
N ILE A 99 2.22 6.98 -8.77
CA ILE A 99 2.03 5.70 -9.46
C ILE A 99 3.24 4.78 -9.30
N ILE A 100 4.45 5.32 -9.45
CA ILE A 100 5.69 4.53 -9.31
C ILE A 100 5.85 4.04 -7.87
N LEU A 101 5.68 4.92 -6.88
CA LEU A 101 5.78 4.56 -5.47
C LEU A 101 4.71 3.58 -5.04
N ASP A 102 3.49 3.69 -5.58
CA ASP A 102 2.40 2.75 -5.34
C ASP A 102 2.75 1.34 -5.84
N CYS A 103 3.33 1.22 -7.03
CA CYS A 103 3.84 -0.07 -7.53
C CYS A 103 4.96 -0.64 -6.64
N VAL A 104 5.91 0.19 -6.19
CA VAL A 104 7.00 -0.24 -5.29
C VAL A 104 6.45 -0.69 -3.94
N MET A 105 5.54 0.08 -3.39
CA MET A 105 4.87 -0.23 -2.13
C MET A 105 4.05 -1.53 -2.24
N THR A 106 3.28 -1.69 -3.30
CA THR A 106 2.51 -2.91 -3.59
C THR A 106 3.42 -4.12 -3.75
N PHE A 107 4.60 -3.98 -4.37
CA PHE A 107 5.59 -5.04 -4.46
C PHE A 107 6.00 -5.54 -3.06
N PHE A 108 6.32 -4.66 -2.13
CA PHE A 108 6.70 -5.05 -0.76
C PHE A 108 5.52 -5.58 0.05
N GLY A 109 4.33 -4.96 -0.07
CA GLY A 109 3.11 -5.39 0.59
C GLY A 109 2.69 -6.80 0.15
N SER A 110 2.65 -7.05 -1.15
CA SER A 110 2.32 -8.36 -1.71
C SER A 110 3.39 -9.42 -1.39
N THR A 111 4.67 -9.03 -1.33
CA THR A 111 5.75 -9.91 -0.86
C THR A 111 5.49 -10.42 0.56
N ALA A 112 5.14 -9.51 1.47
CA ALA A 112 4.92 -9.84 2.87
C ALA A 112 3.60 -10.56 3.10
N ASN A 113 2.50 -9.98 2.60
CA ASN A 113 1.14 -10.42 2.91
C ASN A 113 0.67 -11.55 1.99
N ASP A 114 0.68 -11.32 0.69
CA ASP A 114 0.02 -12.24 -0.24
C ASP A 114 0.87 -13.48 -0.51
N ALA A 115 2.16 -13.29 -0.73
CA ALA A 115 3.07 -14.39 -1.03
C ALA A 115 3.53 -15.15 0.22
N ALA A 116 3.96 -14.46 1.28
CA ALA A 116 4.63 -15.10 2.41
C ALA A 116 3.71 -15.35 3.61
N PHE A 117 2.91 -14.36 4.02
CA PHE A 117 2.08 -14.48 5.23
C PHE A 117 0.94 -15.49 5.05
N ASN A 118 0.19 -15.42 3.95
CA ASN A 118 -0.92 -16.35 3.71
C ASN A 118 -0.43 -17.80 3.62
N ALA A 119 0.71 -18.02 2.95
CA ALA A 119 1.32 -19.33 2.88
C ALA A 119 1.81 -19.81 4.27
N TRP A 120 2.43 -18.91 5.06
CA TRP A 120 2.85 -19.22 6.42
C TRP A 120 1.65 -19.54 7.33
N LEU A 121 0.56 -18.79 7.23
CA LEU A 121 -0.67 -19.04 8.00
C LEU A 121 -1.21 -20.44 7.70
N THR A 122 -1.32 -20.79 6.42
CA THR A 122 -1.77 -22.10 5.96
C THR A 122 -0.93 -23.26 6.51
N ASP A 123 0.41 -23.08 6.55
CA ASP A 123 1.32 -24.12 7.04
C ASP A 123 1.40 -24.21 8.57
N SER A 124 1.01 -23.15 9.27
CA SER A 124 1.17 -23.03 10.73
C SER A 124 -0.06 -23.49 11.50
N VAL A 125 -1.19 -23.73 10.83
CA VAL A 125 -2.47 -24.07 11.46
C VAL A 125 -2.86 -25.50 11.12
N ASP A 126 -3.25 -26.26 12.14
CA ASP A 126 -3.77 -27.62 11.97
C ASP A 126 -5.08 -27.64 11.15
N GLY A 127 -5.32 -28.73 10.43
CA GLY A 127 -6.48 -28.86 9.55
C GLY A 127 -7.81 -28.55 10.22
N ASP A 128 -7.98 -28.96 11.48
CA ASP A 128 -9.21 -28.75 12.25
C ASP A 128 -9.48 -27.28 12.58
N ASN A 129 -8.44 -26.47 12.75
CA ASN A 129 -8.53 -25.04 13.13
C ASN A 129 -8.36 -24.10 11.95
N ARG A 130 -8.05 -24.61 10.77
CA ARG A 130 -7.74 -23.80 9.59
C ARG A 130 -8.90 -22.89 9.18
N GLY A 131 -10.12 -23.42 9.17
CA GLY A 131 -11.31 -22.62 8.83
C GLY A 131 -11.54 -21.45 9.79
N ALA A 132 -11.31 -21.65 11.10
CA ALA A 132 -11.41 -20.58 12.08
C ALA A 132 -10.32 -19.51 11.90
N ALA A 133 -9.07 -19.91 11.66
CA ALA A 133 -7.96 -19.00 11.43
C ALA A 133 -8.13 -18.16 10.16
N GLU A 134 -8.53 -18.79 9.07
CA GLU A 134 -8.82 -18.11 7.80
C GLU A 134 -10.06 -17.20 7.93
N GLY A 135 -11.08 -17.60 8.68
CA GLY A 135 -12.26 -16.78 8.99
C GLY A 135 -11.89 -15.51 9.75
N ILE A 136 -11.05 -15.61 10.79
CA ILE A 136 -10.53 -14.44 11.52
C ILE A 136 -9.72 -13.54 10.57
N ASN A 137 -8.82 -14.11 9.78
CA ASN A 137 -8.03 -13.35 8.82
C ASN A 137 -8.90 -12.59 7.81
N ALA A 138 -9.97 -13.21 7.32
CA ALA A 138 -10.93 -12.59 6.40
C ALA A 138 -11.76 -11.45 7.04
N MET A 139 -11.95 -11.46 8.35
CA MET A 139 -12.65 -10.38 9.08
C MET A 139 -11.77 -9.16 9.35
N MET A 140 -10.44 -9.31 9.38
CA MET A 140 -9.50 -8.23 9.70
C MET A 140 -9.61 -7.01 8.78
N PRO A 141 -9.80 -7.13 7.45
CA PRO A 141 -10.03 -5.98 6.58
C PRO A 141 -11.26 -5.16 6.97
N LEU A 142 -12.36 -5.81 7.37
CA LEU A 142 -13.59 -5.13 7.77
C LEU A 142 -13.38 -4.32 9.05
N VAL A 143 -12.72 -4.90 10.05
CA VAL A 143 -12.35 -4.18 11.29
C VAL A 143 -11.43 -3.00 10.97
N SER A 144 -10.45 -3.21 10.09
CA SER A 144 -9.53 -2.16 9.67
C SER A 144 -10.21 -1.00 8.95
N ILE A 145 -11.21 -1.28 8.11
CA ILE A 145 -12.04 -0.26 7.47
C ILE A 145 -12.74 0.61 8.52
N LEU A 146 -13.36 0.01 9.52
CA LEU A 146 -14.05 0.75 10.59
C LEU A 146 -13.07 1.63 11.38
N VAL A 147 -11.89 1.10 11.71
CA VAL A 147 -10.85 1.83 12.44
C VAL A 147 -10.33 3.01 11.61
N VAL A 148 -10.03 2.79 10.34
CA VAL A 148 -9.48 3.83 9.46
C VAL A 148 -10.50 4.92 9.19
N PHE A 149 -11.74 4.57 8.82
CA PHE A 149 -12.79 5.58 8.59
C PHE A 149 -13.14 6.33 9.87
N GLY A 150 -13.27 5.63 11.02
CA GLY A 150 -13.54 6.25 12.31
C GLY A 150 -12.43 7.18 12.78
N GLY A 151 -11.16 6.77 12.59
CA GLY A 151 -9.99 7.56 12.97
C GLY A 151 -9.73 8.75 12.06
N PHE A 152 -9.90 8.56 10.74
CA PHE A 152 -9.52 9.58 9.75
C PHE A 152 -10.63 10.58 9.43
N MET A 153 -11.87 10.37 9.93
CA MET A 153 -12.97 11.32 9.75
C MET A 153 -12.67 12.71 10.33
N PHE A 154 -11.73 12.81 11.26
CA PHE A 154 -11.33 14.07 11.90
C PHE A 154 -10.27 14.86 11.11
N PHE A 155 -9.70 14.27 10.04
CA PHE A 155 -8.68 14.92 9.23
C PHE A 155 -9.29 15.67 8.05
N ASP A 156 -8.80 16.90 7.82
CA ASP A 156 -9.17 17.68 6.63
C ASP A 156 -8.34 17.21 5.43
N LEU A 157 -8.94 16.37 4.60
CA LEU A 157 -8.29 15.77 3.41
C LEU A 157 -7.96 16.77 2.29
N ASN A 158 -8.31 18.07 2.46
CA ASN A 158 -7.89 19.09 1.51
C ASN A 158 -6.53 19.72 1.88
N LYS A 159 -5.99 19.39 3.05
CA LYS A 159 -4.70 19.91 3.54
C LYS A 159 -3.59 18.89 3.37
N ALA A 160 -2.49 19.32 2.76
CA ALA A 160 -1.29 18.49 2.58
C ALA A 160 -0.68 18.01 3.92
N SER A 161 -0.81 18.82 4.99
CA SER A 161 -0.35 18.44 6.33
C SER A 161 -1.11 17.25 6.91
N SER A 162 -2.41 17.13 6.64
CA SER A 162 -3.21 15.98 7.05
C SER A 162 -2.73 14.70 6.37
N TRP A 163 -2.41 14.76 5.09
CA TRP A 163 -1.86 13.62 4.36
C TRP A 163 -0.48 13.20 4.88
N SER A 164 0.40 14.16 5.17
CA SER A 164 1.69 13.84 5.78
C SER A 164 1.51 13.12 7.11
N LEU A 165 0.54 13.53 7.93
CA LEU A 165 0.26 12.88 9.21
C LEU A 165 -0.36 11.47 9.01
N ILE A 166 -1.32 11.32 8.09
CA ILE A 166 -1.96 10.03 7.78
C ILE A 166 -0.92 8.97 7.35
N TYR A 167 0.08 9.37 6.56
CA TYR A 167 1.12 8.43 6.09
C TYR A 167 2.28 8.20 7.08
N THR A 168 2.30 8.90 8.21
CA THR A 168 3.31 8.71 9.26
C THR A 168 2.78 8.06 10.53
N ILE A 169 1.47 7.90 10.66
CA ILE A 169 0.79 7.15 11.73
C ILE A 169 0.73 5.66 11.36
#